data_11df4f109763d5e258d4f68e4ae52117
#
_entry.id   11df4f109763d5e258d4f68e4ae52117
#
_cell.length_a   1.000
_cell.length_b   1.000
_cell.length_c   1.000
_cell.angle_alpha   90.00
_cell.angle_beta   90.00
_cell.angle_gamma   90.00
#
_symmetry.space_group_name_H-M   'P 1'
#
loop_
_entity.id
_entity.type
_entity.pdbx_description
1 polymer ?
#
loop_
_entity_poly.entity_id
_entity_poly.type
_entity_poly.pdbx_seq_one_letter_code
_entity_poly.pdbx_strand_id
1 'polypeptide(L)' 'MKKEKSIEERIIEVLDKVRPYLQNDGGNVTFKRYEDGVVYVKLEGACSNCPMATMTLEDGIENALTTEIPEVIKVINED' A
#
# COMPACT_ATOMS: atom_id res chain seq x y z
N MET A 1 -17.63 22.75 6.36
CA MET A 1 -17.35 22.27 5.37
C MET A 1 -16.53 21.24 5.32
N LYS A 2 -16.59 20.33 4.64
CA LYS A 2 -15.78 19.36 4.66
C LYS A 2 -14.89 19.41 3.57
N LYS A 3 -13.68 19.12 3.81
CA LYS A 3 -12.79 19.02 2.83
C LYS A 3 -12.66 17.66 2.39
N GLU A 4 -12.48 17.43 1.15
CA GLU A 4 -12.21 16.10 0.66
C GLU A 4 -10.79 15.73 1.04
N LYS A 5 -10.60 14.49 1.34
CA LYS A 5 -9.25 14.02 1.65
C LYS A 5 -8.43 13.95 0.38
N SER A 6 -7.16 14.22 0.49
CA SER A 6 -6.27 14.10 -0.64
C SER A 6 -6.12 12.62 -1.00
N ILE A 7 -5.61 12.35 -2.19
CA ILE A 7 -5.39 10.97 -2.61
C ILE A 7 -4.41 10.30 -1.67
N GLU A 8 -3.38 11.02 -1.24
CA GLU A 8 -2.40 10.45 -0.31
C GLU A 8 -3.06 10.05 1.01
N GLU A 9 -3.97 10.88 1.51
CA GLU A 9 -4.66 10.54 2.75
C GLU A 9 -5.50 9.30 2.58
N ARG A 10 -6.17 9.18 1.45
CA ARG A 10 -6.99 8.00 1.20
C ARG A 10 -6.11 6.75 1.07
N ILE A 11 -4.95 6.89 0.43
CA ILE A 11 -4.01 5.78 0.31
C ILE A 11 -3.57 5.32 1.70
N ILE A 12 -3.21 6.26 2.56
CA ILE A 12 -2.76 5.93 3.90
C ILE A 12 -3.87 5.21 4.66
N GLU A 13 -5.11 5.63 4.50
CA GLU A 13 -6.22 4.97 5.17
C GLU A 13 -6.35 3.51 4.72
N VAL A 14 -6.22 3.27 3.42
CA VAL A 14 -6.29 1.90 2.92
C VAL A 14 -5.11 1.08 3.44
N LEU A 15 -3.93 1.67 3.45
CA LEU A 15 -2.76 0.98 3.98
C LEU A 15 -2.94 0.65 5.45
N ASP A 16 -3.57 1.55 6.21
CA ASP A 16 -3.85 1.29 7.62
C ASP A 16 -4.78 0.09 7.78
N LYS A 17 -5.68 -0.11 6.84
CA LYS A 17 -6.59 -1.25 6.90
C LYS A 17 -5.86 -2.56 6.64
N VAL A 18 -4.88 -2.56 5.74
CA VAL A 18 -4.17 -3.80 5.41
C VAL A 18 -2.99 -4.03 6.35
N ARG A 19 -2.52 -3.00 7.05
CA ARG A 19 -1.35 -3.14 7.91
C ARG A 19 -1.50 -4.24 8.96
N PRO A 20 -2.65 -4.38 9.64
CA PRO A 20 -2.78 -5.43 10.65
C PRO A 20 -2.54 -6.82 10.07
N TYR A 21 -2.94 -7.05 8.83
CA TYR A 21 -2.72 -8.36 8.20
C TYR A 21 -1.23 -8.60 8.00
N LEU A 22 -0.52 -7.55 7.60
CA LEU A 22 0.92 -7.66 7.40
C LEU A 22 1.64 -7.85 8.73
N GLN A 23 1.24 -7.10 9.74
CA GLN A 23 1.87 -7.19 11.05
C GLN A 23 1.66 -8.55 11.67
N ASN A 24 0.53 -9.18 11.37
CA ASN A 24 0.26 -10.51 11.86
C ASN A 24 1.30 -11.52 11.35
N ASP A 25 1.89 -11.24 10.20
CA ASP A 25 2.92 -12.09 9.62
C ASP A 25 4.32 -11.54 9.87
N GLY A 26 4.44 -10.55 10.73
CA GLY A 26 5.73 -9.97 11.05
C GLY A 26 6.20 -8.90 10.09
N GLY A 27 5.31 -8.41 9.22
CA GLY A 27 5.67 -7.41 8.25
C GLY A 27 5.00 -6.08 8.52
N ASN A 28 5.24 -5.13 7.63
CA ASN A 28 4.65 -3.81 7.74
C ASN A 28 4.72 -3.13 6.38
N VAL A 29 3.94 -2.07 6.20
CA VAL A 29 3.98 -1.29 4.97
C VAL A 29 3.98 0.18 5.34
N THR A 30 4.82 0.95 4.64
CA THR A 30 4.93 2.39 4.86
C THR A 30 4.70 3.09 3.54
N PHE A 31 3.89 4.16 3.58
CA PHE A 31 3.64 4.95 2.38
C PHE A 31 4.85 5.82 2.11
N LYS A 32 5.33 5.81 0.86
CA LYS A 32 6.46 6.64 0.47
C LYS A 32 5.99 7.87 -0.28
N ARG A 33 5.30 7.68 -1.39
CA ARG A 33 4.81 8.80 -2.18
C ARG A 33 3.80 8.32 -3.20
N TYR A 34 3.12 9.25 -3.82
CA TYR A 34 2.15 8.97 -4.87
C TYR A 34 2.46 9.90 -6.04
N GLU A 35 2.60 9.32 -7.23
CA GLU A 35 2.87 10.09 -8.44
C GLU A 35 2.13 9.50 -9.62
N ASP A 36 1.32 10.32 -10.29
CA ASP A 36 0.68 9.91 -11.55
C ASP A 36 -0.02 8.55 -11.49
N GLY A 37 -0.76 8.34 -10.44
CA GLY A 37 -1.48 7.09 -10.29
C GLY A 37 -0.66 5.95 -9.72
N VAL A 38 0.62 6.16 -9.48
CA VAL A 38 1.50 5.13 -8.94
C VAL A 38 1.76 5.40 -7.47
N VAL A 39 1.53 4.39 -6.63
CA VAL A 39 1.75 4.49 -5.20
C VAL A 39 3.05 3.78 -4.88
N TYR A 40 3.95 4.49 -4.21
CA TYR A 40 5.22 3.93 -3.79
C TYR A 40 5.16 3.63 -2.31
N VAL A 41 5.43 2.40 -1.95
CA VAL A 41 5.39 1.97 -0.55
C VAL A 41 6.68 1.21 -0.24
N LYS A 42 6.93 1.02 1.04
CA LYS A 42 8.06 0.22 1.48
C LYS A 42 7.52 -0.92 2.33
N LEU A 43 7.80 -2.14 1.93
CA LEU A 43 7.43 -3.32 2.69
C LEU A 43 8.59 -3.69 3.60
N GLU A 44 8.29 -4.00 4.85
CA GLU A 44 9.32 -4.31 5.84
C GLU A 44 9.00 -5.61 6.55
N GLY A 45 10.00 -6.13 7.24
CA GLY A 45 9.82 -7.32 8.04
C GLY A 45 9.97 -8.59 7.25
N ALA A 46 9.30 -9.64 7.71
CA ALA A 46 9.41 -10.95 7.08
C ALA A 46 9.00 -10.90 5.62
N CYS A 47 8.11 -9.99 5.28
CA CYS A 47 7.59 -9.92 3.92
C CYS A 47 8.64 -9.47 2.91
N SER A 48 9.57 -8.63 3.34
CA SER A 48 10.55 -8.08 2.43
C SER A 48 11.64 -9.09 2.10
N ASN A 49 11.72 -10.17 2.86
CA ASN A 49 12.76 -11.18 2.65
C ASN A 49 12.29 -12.36 1.82
N CYS A 50 11.05 -12.38 1.42
CA CYS A 50 10.52 -13.51 0.67
C CYS A 50 9.95 -12.98 -0.65
N PRO A 51 10.65 -13.20 -1.76
CA PRO A 51 10.21 -12.61 -3.03
C PRO A 51 8.78 -12.96 -3.41
N MET A 52 8.38 -14.21 -3.21
CA MET A 52 7.03 -14.60 -3.57
C MET A 52 6.00 -13.94 -2.66
N ALA A 53 6.28 -13.89 -1.37
CA ALA A 53 5.38 -13.24 -0.44
C ALA A 53 5.28 -11.75 -0.75
N THR A 54 6.40 -11.14 -1.11
CA THR A 54 6.41 -9.71 -1.46
C THR A 54 5.52 -9.46 -2.67
N MET A 55 5.62 -10.29 -3.69
CA MET A 55 4.79 -10.12 -4.88
C MET A 55 3.31 -10.28 -4.55
N THR A 56 2.97 -11.26 -3.74
CA THR A 56 1.58 -11.48 -3.35
C THR A 56 1.05 -10.29 -2.56
N LEU A 57 1.87 -9.74 -1.67
CA LEU A 57 1.45 -8.60 -0.88
C LEU A 57 1.29 -7.36 -1.75
N GLU A 58 2.19 -7.15 -2.69
CA GLU A 58 2.07 -6.02 -3.59
C GLU A 58 0.79 -6.13 -4.39
N ASP A 59 0.47 -7.32 -4.88
CA ASP A 59 -0.76 -7.52 -5.63
C ASP A 59 -1.98 -7.25 -4.77
N GLY A 60 -1.97 -7.73 -3.53
CA GLY A 60 -3.08 -7.50 -2.63
C GLY A 60 -3.26 -6.03 -2.30
N ILE A 61 -2.15 -5.34 -2.03
CA ILE A 61 -2.21 -3.91 -1.72
C ILE A 61 -2.67 -3.14 -2.95
N GLU A 62 -2.14 -3.48 -4.12
CA GLU A 62 -2.53 -2.82 -5.35
C GLU A 62 -4.01 -3.01 -5.61
N ASN A 63 -4.49 -4.22 -5.42
CA ASN A 63 -5.89 -4.51 -5.63
C ASN A 63 -6.77 -3.70 -4.68
N ALA A 64 -6.38 -3.64 -3.42
CA ALA A 64 -7.13 -2.87 -2.43
C ALA A 64 -7.14 -1.40 -2.79
N LEU A 65 -5.99 -0.85 -3.17
CA LEU A 65 -5.89 0.56 -3.48
C LEU A 65 -6.64 0.92 -4.75
N THR A 66 -6.49 0.11 -5.79
CA THR A 66 -7.17 0.42 -7.05
C THR A 66 -8.68 0.29 -6.93
N THR A 67 -9.14 -0.59 -6.04
CA THR A 67 -10.57 -0.74 -5.80
C THR A 67 -11.12 0.43 -5.01
N GLU A 68 -10.40 0.87 -3.98
CA GLU A 68 -10.87 1.97 -3.13
C GLU A 68 -10.63 3.33 -3.78
N ILE A 69 -9.57 3.46 -4.54
CA ILE A 69 -9.16 4.73 -5.10
C ILE A 69 -8.95 4.54 -6.60
N PRO A 70 -9.94 4.90 -7.41
CA PRO A 70 -9.84 4.67 -8.87
C PRO A 70 -8.65 5.36 -9.51
N GLU A 71 -8.16 6.43 -8.90
CA GLU A 71 -7.02 7.15 -9.44
C GLU A 71 -5.72 6.35 -9.37
N VAL A 72 -5.66 5.37 -8.48
CA VAL A 72 -4.47 4.54 -8.34
C VAL A 72 -4.50 3.46 -9.40
N ILE A 73 -3.42 3.35 -10.16
CA ILE A 73 -3.33 2.33 -11.21
C ILE A 73 -2.27 1.28 -10.90
N LYS A 74 -1.34 1.59 -10.00
CA LYS A 74 -0.25 0.67 -9.73
C LYS A 74 0.37 0.94 -8.37
N VAL A 75 0.96 -0.09 -7.78
CA VAL A 75 1.69 0.04 -6.52
C VAL A 75 3.07 -0.56 -6.72
N ILE A 76 4.09 0.15 -6.25
CA ILE A 76 5.47 -0.29 -6.38
C ILE A 76 6.10 -0.35 -5.00
N ASN A 77 6.82 -1.43 -4.73
CA ASN A 77 7.59 -1.55 -3.50
C ASN A 77 8.94 -0.90 -3.74
N GLU A 78 9.18 0.21 -3.06
CA GLU A 78 10.40 0.97 -3.21
C GLU A 78 11.22 0.87 -1.94
N ASP A 79 12.42 0.39 -2.02
CA ASP A 79 13.28 0.30 -0.83
C ASP A 79 13.97 1.60 -0.54
#